data_a8c23eef9c1fe9ed0f380ad7460c2d78
#
_entry.id   a8c23eef9c1fe9ed0f380ad7460c2d78
#
_cell.length_a   1.000
_cell.length_b   1.000
_cell.length_c   1.000
_cell.angle_alpha   90.00
_cell.angle_beta   90.00
_cell.angle_gamma   90.00
#
_symmetry.space_group_name_H-M   'P 1'
#
loop_
_entity.id
_entity.type
_entity.pdbx_description
1 polymer ?
#
loop_
_entity_poly.entity_id
_entity_poly.type
_entity_poly.pdbx_seq_one_letter_code
_entity_poly.pdbx_strand_id
1 'polypeptide(L)'
;MPILGAMEQGAHSIVLPSAFLKGRCYMIQEQDLLTGNVPKKLIQFAFPLFLANLLQALYNVVDMLVVGKIVGEIGLAAISNASMLCFIINSLCIGLTMGGSVLVAQYKGAGDQKGQRDTIGMLFLLSLAASVVVTMLGLAVYEPLFRALDVPAEAYPDACGYMEIICWGTVFVFSYNTVCSILKGLGDSKTPLFFVGAATILNVLLDVLLVGPCSMGTAGAAWATITAQGISFAGSLVYLRRRQWSFSHRKMELRREILLAILKVGLPTATQMVVVNTAYLLVTGMLNPFGIA
;
A
#
# COMPACT_ATOMS: atom_id res chain seq x y z
N MET A 1 -34.17 -18.86 47.62
CA MET A 1 -35.17 -19.68 46.90
C MET A 1 -36.13 -18.77 46.21
N PRO A 2 -36.49 -18.92 44.95
CA PRO A 2 -35.76 -19.30 43.73
C PRO A 2 -35.84 -18.20 42.67
N ILE A 3 -34.80 -17.83 41.98
CA ILE A 3 -34.87 -17.15 40.66
C ILE A 3 -33.70 -17.71 39.83
N LEU A 4 -33.87 -18.97 39.42
CA LEU A 4 -33.08 -19.59 38.35
C LEU A 4 -34.12 -20.25 37.44
N GLY A 5 -34.33 -19.69 36.26
CA GLY A 5 -35.25 -20.32 35.31
C GLY A 5 -35.97 -19.38 34.37
N ALA A 6 -35.29 -18.59 33.58
CA ALA A 6 -35.89 -17.92 32.43
C ALA A 6 -34.84 -17.28 31.50
N MET A 7 -33.91 -18.06 30.96
CA MET A 7 -33.06 -17.61 29.84
C MET A 7 -32.64 -18.78 28.92
N GLU A 8 -33.56 -19.67 28.65
CA GLU A 8 -33.41 -20.64 27.56
C GLU A 8 -34.71 -20.63 26.76
N GLN A 9 -34.83 -19.79 25.75
CA GLN A 9 -35.68 -19.99 24.58
C GLN A 9 -35.61 -18.74 23.69
N GLY A 10 -34.99 -18.87 22.51
CA GLY A 10 -35.10 -17.83 21.51
C GLY A 10 -33.97 -17.77 20.47
N ALA A 11 -33.25 -18.84 20.23
CA ALA A 11 -32.38 -18.91 19.05
C ALA A 11 -33.11 -19.61 17.91
N HIS A 12 -33.98 -18.88 17.20
CA HIS A 12 -34.47 -19.34 15.89
C HIS A 12 -33.37 -19.18 14.87
N SER A 13 -32.62 -20.25 14.61
CA SER A 13 -31.77 -20.47 13.45
C SER A 13 -32.63 -20.46 12.18
N ILE A 14 -32.56 -19.39 11.42
CA ILE A 14 -33.06 -19.36 10.04
C ILE A 14 -32.08 -20.19 9.21
N VAL A 15 -32.45 -21.46 8.99
CA VAL A 15 -31.78 -22.36 8.04
C VAL A 15 -32.15 -21.89 6.63
N LEU A 16 -31.26 -21.18 5.95
CA LEU A 16 -31.35 -20.95 4.52
C LEU A 16 -30.86 -22.18 3.75
N PRO A 17 -31.53 -22.59 2.64
CA PRO A 17 -31.21 -23.84 1.95
C PRO A 17 -29.83 -23.82 1.30
N SER A 18 -29.03 -24.85 1.55
CA SER A 18 -27.65 -25.06 1.14
C SER A 18 -27.46 -25.45 -0.35
N ALA A 19 -28.26 -24.93 -1.29
CA ALA A 19 -28.27 -25.39 -2.68
C ALA A 19 -27.77 -24.39 -3.73
N PHE A 20 -27.33 -23.18 -3.38
CA PHE A 20 -26.98 -22.18 -4.40
C PHE A 20 -25.65 -21.46 -4.15
N LEU A 21 -24.56 -22.13 -3.83
CA LEU A 21 -23.20 -21.54 -3.96
C LEU A 21 -22.10 -22.62 -3.93
N LYS A 22 -22.15 -23.58 -4.87
CA LYS A 22 -20.98 -24.39 -5.23
C LYS A 22 -20.09 -23.62 -6.23
N GLY A 23 -19.72 -22.40 -5.91
CA GLY A 23 -18.53 -21.78 -6.45
C GLY A 23 -17.46 -21.83 -5.35
N ARG A 24 -16.36 -22.56 -5.58
CA ARG A 24 -15.22 -22.65 -4.66
C ARG A 24 -14.64 -21.24 -4.46
N CYS A 25 -15.26 -20.45 -3.61
CA CYS A 25 -14.60 -19.28 -3.06
C CYS A 25 -13.57 -19.84 -2.06
N TYR A 26 -12.29 -19.78 -2.39
CA TYR A 26 -11.23 -19.99 -1.43
C TYR A 26 -11.47 -19.02 -0.27
N MET A 27 -12.07 -19.51 0.80
CA MET A 27 -12.19 -18.77 2.05
C MET A 27 -10.76 -18.59 2.58
N ILE A 28 -10.17 -17.43 2.31
CA ILE A 28 -8.99 -16.99 3.00
C ILE A 28 -9.44 -16.71 4.42
N GLN A 29 -9.09 -17.63 5.31
CA GLN A 29 -9.48 -17.62 6.71
C GLN A 29 -8.77 -16.44 7.39
N GLU A 30 -9.52 -15.49 7.94
CA GLU A 30 -8.97 -14.55 8.91
C GLU A 30 -8.27 -15.36 10.00
N GLN A 31 -6.99 -15.10 10.20
CA GLN A 31 -6.26 -15.79 11.25
C GLN A 31 -6.72 -15.24 12.60
N ASP A 32 -7.33 -16.10 13.41
CA ASP A 32 -7.57 -15.77 14.81
C ASP A 32 -6.21 -15.73 15.54
N LEU A 33 -5.71 -14.51 15.76
CA LEU A 33 -4.43 -14.28 16.45
C LEU A 33 -4.58 -14.25 17.97
N LEU A 34 -5.82 -14.33 18.50
CA LEU A 34 -6.11 -14.18 19.91
C LEU A 34 -5.97 -15.49 20.70
N THR A 35 -6.05 -16.66 20.03
CA THR A 35 -6.06 -17.97 20.69
C THR A 35 -4.98 -18.90 20.14
N GLY A 36 -4.40 -19.78 20.94
CA GLY A 36 -3.47 -20.83 20.52
C GLY A 36 -1.99 -20.45 20.57
N ASN A 37 -1.14 -21.17 19.79
CA ASN A 37 0.32 -21.00 19.81
C ASN A 37 0.76 -19.73 19.07
N VAL A 38 1.10 -18.68 19.83
CA VAL A 38 1.46 -17.34 19.34
C VAL A 38 2.63 -17.37 18.35
N PRO A 39 3.79 -18.00 18.60
CA PRO A 39 4.90 -18.06 17.67
C PRO A 39 4.53 -18.63 16.30
N LYS A 40 3.77 -19.72 16.27
CA LYS A 40 3.33 -20.38 15.03
C LYS A 40 2.43 -19.46 14.21
N LYS A 41 1.48 -18.80 14.86
CA LYS A 41 0.55 -17.84 14.22
C LYS A 41 1.27 -16.61 13.70
N LEU A 42 2.25 -16.10 14.46
CA LEU A 42 3.07 -14.98 14.05
C LEU A 42 3.86 -15.30 12.77
N ILE A 43 4.49 -16.46 12.69
CA ILE A 43 5.20 -16.90 11.49
C ILE A 43 4.23 -17.06 10.31
N GLN A 44 3.06 -17.66 10.52
CA GLN A 44 2.05 -17.84 9.49
C GLN A 44 1.51 -16.50 8.96
N PHE A 45 1.43 -15.48 9.81
CA PHE A 45 1.03 -14.13 9.44
C PHE A 45 2.17 -13.36 8.76
N ALA A 46 3.39 -13.46 9.27
CA ALA A 46 4.55 -12.74 8.77
C ALA A 46 5.04 -13.26 7.41
N PHE A 47 4.96 -14.58 7.15
CA PHE A 47 5.47 -15.18 5.92
C PHE A 47 4.81 -14.63 4.64
N PRO A 48 3.47 -14.50 4.53
CA PRO A 48 2.84 -13.87 3.38
C PRO A 48 3.26 -12.40 3.21
N LEU A 49 3.45 -11.65 4.30
CA LEU A 49 3.89 -10.25 4.24
C LEU A 49 5.34 -10.14 3.76
N PHE A 50 6.22 -11.04 4.23
CA PHE A 50 7.58 -11.14 3.73
C PHE A 50 7.59 -11.41 2.21
N LEU A 51 6.78 -12.37 1.75
CA LEU A 51 6.68 -12.70 0.34
C LEU A 51 6.13 -11.52 -0.49
N ALA A 52 5.16 -10.77 0.04
CA ALA A 52 4.64 -9.56 -0.60
C ALA A 52 5.73 -8.49 -0.77
N ASN A 53 6.55 -8.26 0.26
CA ASN A 53 7.67 -7.32 0.19
C ASN A 53 8.75 -7.79 -0.79
N LEU A 54 9.02 -9.10 -0.85
CA LEU A 54 9.96 -9.68 -1.81
C LEU A 54 9.47 -9.50 -3.25
N LEU A 55 8.19 -9.76 -3.52
CA LEU A 55 7.58 -9.51 -4.83
C LEU A 55 7.67 -8.04 -5.23
N GLN A 56 7.46 -7.13 -4.28
CA GLN A 56 7.58 -5.69 -4.53
C GLN A 56 9.03 -5.27 -4.82
N ALA A 57 10.01 -5.87 -4.16
CA ALA A 57 11.42 -5.64 -4.46
C ALA A 57 11.80 -6.17 -5.85
N LEU A 58 11.33 -7.38 -6.20
CA LEU A 58 11.54 -7.97 -7.52
C LEU A 58 10.91 -7.12 -8.63
N TYR A 59 9.72 -6.60 -8.41
CA TYR A 59 9.05 -5.69 -9.32
C TYR A 59 9.93 -4.45 -9.62
N ASN A 60 10.47 -3.79 -8.61
CA ASN A 60 11.34 -2.62 -8.82
C ASN A 60 12.57 -2.96 -9.65
N VAL A 61 13.18 -4.14 -9.44
CA VAL A 61 14.32 -4.61 -10.23
C VAL A 61 13.92 -4.86 -11.69
N VAL A 62 12.76 -5.49 -11.91
CA VAL A 62 12.27 -5.77 -13.28
C VAL A 62 11.97 -4.47 -14.03
N ASP A 63 11.32 -3.50 -13.39
CA ASP A 63 11.05 -2.17 -13.95
C ASP A 63 12.34 -1.48 -14.41
N MET A 64 13.36 -1.44 -13.55
CA MET A 64 14.68 -0.91 -13.91
C MET A 64 15.35 -1.67 -15.06
N LEU A 65 15.22 -3.00 -15.09
CA LEU A 65 15.79 -3.82 -16.17
C LEU A 65 15.08 -3.60 -17.52
N VAL A 66 13.74 -3.47 -17.51
CA VAL A 66 12.96 -3.20 -18.72
C VAL A 66 13.35 -1.85 -19.31
N VAL A 67 13.35 -0.80 -18.46
CA VAL A 67 13.72 0.54 -18.92
C VAL A 67 15.19 0.60 -19.34
N GLY A 68 16.10 0.02 -18.56
CA GLY A 68 17.54 0.01 -18.91
C GLY A 68 17.84 -0.69 -20.22
N LYS A 69 17.12 -1.77 -20.58
CA LYS A 69 17.30 -2.49 -21.84
C LYS A 69 16.66 -1.81 -23.06
N ILE A 70 15.53 -1.14 -22.87
CA ILE A 70 14.73 -0.60 -24.00
C ILE A 70 15.04 0.88 -24.22
N VAL A 71 15.09 1.69 -23.13
CA VAL A 71 15.36 3.13 -23.20
C VAL A 71 16.86 3.44 -23.10
N GLY A 72 17.63 2.56 -22.47
CA GLY A 72 19.07 2.70 -22.30
C GLY A 72 19.48 3.48 -21.05
N GLU A 73 20.75 3.95 -21.06
CA GLU A 73 21.38 4.59 -19.88
C GLU A 73 20.68 5.89 -19.45
N ILE A 74 20.17 6.67 -20.41
CA ILE A 74 19.49 7.93 -20.13
C ILE A 74 18.19 7.67 -19.35
N GLY A 75 17.38 6.70 -19.79
CA GLY A 75 16.17 6.33 -19.10
C GLY A 75 16.42 5.73 -17.70
N LEU A 76 17.49 4.94 -17.56
CA LEU A 76 17.88 4.40 -16.26
C LEU A 76 18.31 5.50 -15.30
N ALA A 77 19.11 6.48 -15.77
CA ALA A 77 19.49 7.64 -14.99
C ALA A 77 18.27 8.48 -14.56
N ALA A 78 17.30 8.68 -15.47
CA ALA A 78 16.07 9.41 -15.18
C ALA A 78 15.27 8.75 -14.05
N ILE A 79 15.00 7.44 -14.15
CA ILE A 79 14.24 6.70 -13.12
C ILE A 79 15.02 6.62 -11.81
N SER A 80 16.33 6.44 -11.84
CA SER A 80 17.15 6.38 -10.63
C SER A 80 17.06 7.68 -9.82
N ASN A 81 17.11 8.83 -10.47
CA ASN A 81 16.94 10.13 -9.82
C ASN A 81 15.50 10.35 -9.32
N ALA A 82 14.50 10.00 -10.12
CA ALA A 82 13.09 10.09 -9.72
C ALA A 82 12.74 9.17 -8.53
N SER A 83 13.39 8.00 -8.45
CA SER A 83 13.18 7.03 -7.38
C SER A 83 13.46 7.59 -5.99
N MET A 84 14.38 8.54 -5.84
CA MET A 84 14.65 9.19 -4.55
C MET A 84 13.39 9.88 -4.00
N LEU A 85 12.68 10.63 -4.84
CA LEU A 85 11.45 11.31 -4.45
C LEU A 85 10.30 10.31 -4.25
N CYS A 86 10.23 9.28 -5.09
CA CYS A 86 9.28 8.18 -4.93
C CYS A 86 9.45 7.45 -3.59
N PHE A 87 10.67 7.23 -3.11
CA PHE A 87 10.93 6.64 -1.79
C PHE A 87 10.41 7.52 -0.65
N ILE A 88 10.56 8.83 -0.74
CA ILE A 88 10.02 9.76 0.25
C ILE A 88 8.48 9.69 0.27
N ILE A 89 7.84 9.76 -0.89
CA ILE A 89 6.38 9.65 -1.03
C ILE A 89 5.88 8.32 -0.47
N ASN A 90 6.53 7.21 -0.81
CA ASN A 90 6.17 5.89 -0.28
C ASN A 90 6.38 5.78 1.24
N SER A 91 7.45 6.36 1.78
CA SER A 91 7.73 6.36 3.22
C SER A 91 6.62 7.09 4.01
N LEU A 92 6.16 8.24 3.49
CA LEU A 92 5.03 8.98 4.08
C LEU A 92 3.74 8.15 4.02
N CYS A 93 3.47 7.50 2.89
CA CYS A 93 2.30 6.64 2.69
C CYS A 93 2.31 5.46 3.66
N ILE A 94 3.41 4.71 3.72
CA ILE A 94 3.54 3.52 4.58
C ILE A 94 3.47 3.92 6.04
N GLY A 95 4.17 4.98 6.45
CA GLY A 95 4.13 5.46 7.83
C GLY A 95 2.71 5.81 8.28
N LEU A 96 1.99 6.60 7.48
CA LEU A 96 0.62 7.01 7.79
C LEU A 96 -0.32 5.80 7.88
N THR A 97 -0.27 4.92 6.89
CA THR A 97 -1.14 3.73 6.84
C THR A 97 -0.79 2.71 7.92
N MET A 98 0.46 2.63 8.35
CA MET A 98 0.90 1.79 9.47
C MET A 98 0.23 2.22 10.79
N GLY A 99 0.15 3.54 11.06
CA GLY A 99 -0.56 4.07 12.23
C GLY A 99 -2.01 3.62 12.28
N GLY A 100 -2.71 3.69 11.14
CA GLY A 100 -4.07 3.20 11.04
C GLY A 100 -4.20 1.69 11.20
N SER A 101 -3.27 0.91 10.61
CA SER A 101 -3.24 -0.55 10.73
C SER A 101 -3.13 -1.02 12.18
N VAL A 102 -2.24 -0.40 12.95
CA VAL A 102 -2.06 -0.70 14.38
C VAL A 102 -3.34 -0.43 15.16
N LEU A 103 -3.97 0.72 14.93
CA LEU A 103 -5.19 1.08 15.64
C LEU A 103 -6.38 0.17 15.28
N VAL A 104 -6.51 -0.21 13.99
CA VAL A 104 -7.51 -1.20 13.54
C VAL A 104 -7.30 -2.54 14.24
N ALA A 105 -6.04 -3.00 14.38
CA ALA A 105 -5.71 -4.24 15.07
C ALA A 105 -6.05 -4.17 16.57
N GLN A 106 -5.79 -3.04 17.23
CA GLN A 106 -6.12 -2.83 18.65
C GLN A 106 -7.63 -2.86 18.89
N TYR A 107 -8.43 -2.15 18.10
CA TYR A 107 -9.89 -2.18 18.24
C TYR A 107 -10.47 -3.56 17.89
N LYS A 108 -9.89 -4.26 16.91
CA LYS A 108 -10.27 -5.65 16.63
C LYS A 108 -9.99 -6.55 17.82
N GLY A 109 -8.80 -6.45 18.43
CA GLY A 109 -8.42 -7.22 19.62
C GLY A 109 -9.29 -6.93 20.84
N ALA A 110 -9.74 -5.67 20.98
CA ALA A 110 -10.67 -5.25 22.05
C ALA A 110 -12.14 -5.61 21.77
N GLY A 111 -12.48 -6.14 20.59
CA GLY A 111 -13.88 -6.41 20.20
C GLY A 111 -14.72 -5.16 19.92
N ASP A 112 -14.09 -3.97 19.88
CA ASP A 112 -14.77 -2.71 19.59
C ASP A 112 -14.99 -2.49 18.08
N GLN A 113 -16.12 -2.99 17.59
CA GLN A 113 -16.50 -2.85 16.18
C GLN A 113 -16.77 -1.39 15.76
N LYS A 114 -17.19 -0.52 16.71
CA LYS A 114 -17.43 0.90 16.41
C LYS A 114 -16.08 1.62 16.22
N GLY A 115 -15.16 1.50 17.17
CA GLY A 115 -13.82 2.08 17.08
C GLY A 115 -13.05 1.59 15.85
N GLN A 116 -13.16 0.30 15.53
CA GLN A 116 -12.58 -0.28 14.33
C GLN A 116 -13.10 0.38 13.04
N ARG A 117 -14.43 0.54 12.91
CA ARG A 117 -15.07 1.16 11.73
C ARG A 117 -14.71 2.63 11.60
N ASP A 118 -14.76 3.37 12.71
CA ASP A 118 -14.41 4.79 12.74
C ASP A 118 -12.95 4.99 12.34
N THR A 119 -12.04 4.11 12.81
CA THR A 119 -10.63 4.11 12.43
C THR A 119 -10.42 3.85 10.95
N ILE A 120 -11.11 2.87 10.37
CA ILE A 120 -11.01 2.56 8.93
C ILE A 120 -11.46 3.77 8.10
N GLY A 121 -12.58 4.38 8.46
CA GLY A 121 -13.09 5.56 7.77
C GLY A 121 -12.15 6.77 7.88
N MET A 122 -11.64 7.01 9.08
CA MET A 122 -10.66 8.09 9.33
C MET A 122 -9.37 7.85 8.53
N LEU A 123 -8.90 6.59 8.44
CA LEU A 123 -7.70 6.26 7.70
C LEU A 123 -7.87 6.50 6.19
N PHE A 124 -9.03 6.14 5.61
CA PHE A 124 -9.31 6.47 4.20
C PHE A 124 -9.34 7.97 3.94
N LEU A 125 -10.03 8.74 4.79
CA LEU A 125 -10.09 10.18 4.65
C LEU A 125 -8.72 10.84 4.79
N LEU A 126 -7.96 10.42 5.82
CA LEU A 126 -6.62 10.93 6.06
C LEU A 126 -5.65 10.60 4.92
N SER A 127 -5.72 9.37 4.39
CA SER A 127 -4.90 8.94 3.25
C SER A 127 -5.25 9.71 1.97
N LEU A 128 -6.54 9.96 1.75
CA LEU A 128 -6.98 10.78 0.60
C LEU A 128 -6.50 12.22 0.75
N ALA A 129 -6.67 12.84 1.92
CA ALA A 129 -6.18 14.19 2.18
C ALA A 129 -4.65 14.26 2.05
N ALA A 130 -3.93 13.30 2.62
CA ALA A 130 -2.48 13.21 2.52
C ALA A 130 -2.02 13.03 1.07
N SER A 131 -2.71 12.19 0.27
CA SER A 131 -2.36 12.01 -1.14
C SER A 131 -2.48 13.30 -1.95
N VAL A 132 -3.52 14.10 -1.69
CA VAL A 132 -3.69 15.41 -2.35
C VAL A 132 -2.56 16.37 -1.95
N VAL A 133 -2.24 16.46 -0.65
CA VAL A 133 -1.14 17.30 -0.16
C VAL A 133 0.20 16.86 -0.75
N VAL A 134 0.47 15.55 -0.76
CA VAL A 134 1.72 14.99 -1.30
C VAL A 134 1.81 15.20 -2.82
N THR A 135 0.69 15.07 -3.55
CA THR A 135 0.64 15.40 -4.99
C THR A 135 1.01 16.85 -5.24
N MET A 136 0.38 17.79 -4.52
CA MET A 136 0.64 19.23 -4.69
C MET A 136 2.09 19.57 -4.33
N LEU A 137 2.61 19.03 -3.22
CA LEU A 137 4.00 19.24 -2.83
C LEU A 137 4.97 18.58 -3.82
N GLY A 138 4.67 17.37 -4.27
CA GLY A 138 5.47 16.66 -5.27
C GLY A 138 5.61 17.47 -6.55
N LEU A 139 4.48 17.93 -7.11
CA LEU A 139 4.44 18.77 -8.32
C LEU A 139 5.17 20.11 -8.16
N ALA A 140 5.19 20.69 -6.95
CA ALA A 140 5.90 21.94 -6.69
C ALA A 140 7.41 21.77 -6.49
N VAL A 141 7.85 20.59 -6.04
CA VAL A 141 9.21 20.36 -5.54
C VAL A 141 10.09 19.56 -6.52
N TYR A 142 9.52 18.69 -7.39
CA TYR A 142 10.35 17.79 -8.20
C TYR A 142 11.30 18.53 -9.16
N GLU A 143 10.85 19.57 -9.85
CA GLU A 143 11.72 20.33 -10.74
C GLU A 143 12.88 21.04 -10.04
N PRO A 144 12.65 21.89 -8.99
CA PRO A 144 13.75 22.52 -8.28
C PRO A 144 14.68 21.50 -7.62
N LEU A 145 14.15 20.35 -7.17
CA LEU A 145 14.96 19.27 -6.60
C LEU A 145 15.88 18.64 -7.64
N PHE A 146 15.36 18.31 -8.83
CA PHE A 146 16.19 17.72 -9.90
C PHE A 146 17.27 18.67 -10.41
N ARG A 147 16.99 19.97 -10.42
CA ARG A 147 18.04 20.99 -10.71
C ARG A 147 19.08 21.06 -9.61
N ALA A 148 18.66 20.99 -8.34
CA ALA A 148 19.59 21.00 -7.20
C ALA A 148 20.44 19.73 -7.08
N LEU A 149 19.97 18.62 -7.64
CA LEU A 149 20.69 17.34 -7.70
C LEU A 149 21.59 17.21 -8.94
N ASP A 150 21.69 18.26 -9.76
CA ASP A 150 22.46 18.26 -11.02
C ASP A 150 22.13 17.04 -11.92
N VAL A 151 20.82 16.73 -12.06
CA VAL A 151 20.40 15.66 -12.97
C VAL A 151 20.89 15.95 -14.38
N PRO A 152 21.55 14.99 -15.07
CA PRO A 152 22.09 15.18 -16.42
C PRO A 152 21.04 15.77 -17.36
N ALA A 153 21.44 16.78 -18.16
CA ALA A 153 20.52 17.51 -19.04
C ALA A 153 19.75 16.60 -20.01
N GLU A 154 20.37 15.50 -20.43
CA GLU A 154 19.77 14.50 -21.32
C GLU A 154 18.68 13.66 -20.62
N ALA A 155 18.83 13.37 -19.32
CA ALA A 155 17.89 12.58 -18.53
C ALA A 155 16.81 13.44 -17.85
N TYR A 156 17.00 14.77 -17.78
CA TYR A 156 16.12 15.70 -17.06
C TYR A 156 14.66 15.68 -17.58
N PRO A 157 14.40 15.76 -18.91
CA PRO A 157 13.02 15.73 -19.42
C PRO A 157 12.29 14.42 -19.06
N ASP A 158 13.00 13.30 -19.16
CA ASP A 158 12.49 11.97 -18.86
C ASP A 158 12.21 11.79 -17.37
N ALA A 159 13.09 12.31 -16.50
CA ALA A 159 12.88 12.29 -15.05
C ALA A 159 11.68 13.14 -14.63
N CYS A 160 11.53 14.33 -15.22
CA CYS A 160 10.37 15.21 -14.97
C CYS A 160 9.06 14.57 -15.43
N GLY A 161 9.01 14.04 -16.65
CA GLY A 161 7.83 13.37 -17.19
C GLY A 161 7.41 12.15 -16.37
N TYR A 162 8.38 11.32 -15.95
CA TYR A 162 8.14 10.21 -15.05
C TYR A 162 7.54 10.68 -13.72
N MET A 163 8.17 11.69 -13.09
CA MET A 163 7.76 12.16 -11.76
C MET A 163 6.41 12.84 -11.78
N GLU A 164 6.08 13.60 -12.82
CA GLU A 164 4.78 14.23 -12.99
C GLU A 164 3.66 13.18 -13.00
N ILE A 165 3.82 12.10 -13.79
CA ILE A 165 2.85 11.02 -13.86
C ILE A 165 2.70 10.33 -12.50
N ILE A 166 3.81 10.03 -11.82
CA ILE A 166 3.78 9.41 -10.47
C ILE A 166 3.07 10.32 -9.47
N CYS A 167 3.31 11.63 -9.50
CA CYS A 167 2.62 12.60 -8.62
C CYS A 167 1.11 12.54 -8.82
N TRP A 168 0.62 12.58 -10.05
CA TRP A 168 -0.81 12.43 -10.33
C TRP A 168 -1.36 11.07 -9.90
N GLY A 169 -0.56 10.02 -9.99
CA GLY A 169 -0.90 8.66 -9.56
C GLY A 169 -0.85 8.43 -8.05
N THR A 170 -0.32 9.34 -7.25
CA THR A 170 -0.15 9.20 -5.81
C THR A 170 -1.46 8.86 -5.08
N VAL A 171 -2.60 9.34 -5.56
CA VAL A 171 -3.92 9.02 -5.02
C VAL A 171 -4.20 7.51 -5.09
N PHE A 172 -3.85 6.85 -6.20
CA PHE A 172 -4.03 5.40 -6.35
C PHE A 172 -3.06 4.64 -5.45
N VAL A 173 -1.80 5.12 -5.36
CA VAL A 173 -0.77 4.53 -4.49
C VAL A 173 -1.23 4.55 -3.02
N PHE A 174 -1.67 5.71 -2.52
CA PHE A 174 -2.15 5.85 -1.14
C PHE A 174 -3.40 5.01 -0.88
N SER A 175 -4.37 5.05 -1.79
CA SER A 175 -5.61 4.30 -1.66
C SER A 175 -5.39 2.80 -1.62
N TYR A 176 -4.54 2.27 -2.50
CA TYR A 176 -4.15 0.86 -2.53
C TYR A 176 -3.44 0.43 -1.23
N ASN A 177 -2.43 1.21 -0.81
CA ASN A 177 -1.70 0.93 0.44
C ASN A 177 -2.61 1.00 1.66
N THR A 178 -3.59 1.92 1.68
CA THR A 178 -4.59 2.02 2.75
C THR A 178 -5.40 0.74 2.86
N VAL A 179 -5.92 0.21 1.75
CA VAL A 179 -6.66 -1.06 1.77
C VAL A 179 -5.78 -2.22 2.26
N CYS A 180 -4.56 -2.34 1.73
CA CYS A 180 -3.62 -3.37 2.19
C CYS A 180 -3.31 -3.25 3.69
N SER A 181 -3.15 -2.04 4.19
CA SER A 181 -2.85 -1.76 5.60
C SER A 181 -4.03 -2.11 6.51
N ILE A 182 -5.27 -1.80 6.09
CA ILE A 182 -6.49 -2.20 6.80
C ILE A 182 -6.58 -3.72 6.88
N LEU A 183 -6.38 -4.44 5.77
CA LEU A 183 -6.41 -5.90 5.75
C LEU A 183 -5.37 -6.51 6.69
N LYS A 184 -4.14 -5.95 6.71
CA LYS A 184 -3.09 -6.35 7.66
C LYS A 184 -3.53 -6.13 9.12
N GLY A 185 -4.10 -4.96 9.44
CA GLY A 185 -4.64 -4.65 10.77
C GLY A 185 -5.76 -5.59 11.20
N LEU A 186 -6.48 -6.14 10.25
CA LEU A 186 -7.52 -7.14 10.47
C LEU A 186 -7.00 -8.57 10.59
N GLY A 187 -5.69 -8.77 10.55
CA GLY A 187 -5.08 -10.10 10.62
C GLY A 187 -5.14 -10.88 9.30
N ASP A 188 -5.50 -10.24 8.19
CA ASP A 188 -5.45 -10.85 6.86
C ASP A 188 -4.16 -10.46 6.15
N SER A 189 -3.19 -11.36 6.12
CA SER A 189 -1.92 -11.17 5.42
C SER A 189 -1.88 -11.81 4.02
N LYS A 190 -2.81 -12.70 3.71
CA LYS A 190 -2.85 -13.43 2.44
C LYS A 190 -3.48 -12.61 1.33
N THR A 191 -4.55 -11.89 1.65
CA THR A 191 -5.24 -11.04 0.66
C THR A 191 -4.36 -9.91 0.14
N PRO A 192 -3.62 -9.14 0.98
CA PRO A 192 -2.62 -8.20 0.49
C PRO A 192 -1.55 -8.85 -0.40
N LEU A 193 -1.04 -10.04 -0.06
CA LEU A 193 -0.09 -10.76 -0.90
C LEU A 193 -0.66 -11.04 -2.30
N PHE A 194 -1.92 -11.47 -2.37
CA PHE A 194 -2.57 -11.74 -3.67
C PHE A 194 -2.67 -10.45 -4.51
N PHE A 195 -3.08 -9.33 -3.91
CA PHE A 195 -3.19 -8.06 -4.63
C PHE A 195 -1.83 -7.49 -5.03
N VAL A 196 -0.81 -7.61 -4.17
CA VAL A 196 0.57 -7.23 -4.54
C VAL A 196 1.06 -8.08 -5.70
N GLY A 197 0.87 -9.41 -5.65
CA GLY A 197 1.26 -10.30 -6.75
C GLY A 197 0.56 -9.97 -8.06
N ALA A 198 -0.75 -9.73 -8.02
CA ALA A 198 -1.52 -9.34 -9.21
C ALA A 198 -1.05 -7.98 -9.77
N ALA A 199 -0.80 -6.99 -8.88
CA ALA A 199 -0.26 -5.68 -9.26
C ALA A 199 1.12 -5.82 -9.91
N THR A 200 2.00 -6.64 -9.34
CA THR A 200 3.35 -6.89 -9.87
C THR A 200 3.30 -7.51 -11.27
N ILE A 201 2.50 -8.56 -11.46
CA ILE A 201 2.37 -9.21 -12.77
C ILE A 201 1.82 -8.22 -13.80
N LEU A 202 0.76 -7.49 -13.44
CA LEU A 202 0.13 -6.51 -14.33
C LEU A 202 1.10 -5.38 -14.69
N ASN A 203 1.86 -4.88 -13.71
CA ASN A 203 2.85 -3.84 -13.94
C ASN A 203 3.93 -4.31 -14.92
N VAL A 204 4.56 -5.48 -14.68
CA VAL A 204 5.59 -6.03 -15.59
C VAL A 204 5.06 -6.19 -17.01
N LEU A 205 3.82 -6.66 -17.17
CA LEU A 205 3.20 -6.80 -18.49
C LEU A 205 3.00 -5.43 -19.16
N LEU A 206 2.54 -4.44 -18.40
CA LEU A 206 2.35 -3.07 -18.90
C LEU A 206 3.68 -2.38 -19.18
N ASP A 207 4.72 -2.60 -18.37
CA ASP A 207 6.08 -2.06 -18.63
C ASP A 207 6.61 -2.55 -19.97
N VAL A 208 6.57 -3.87 -20.19
CA VAL A 208 7.02 -4.45 -21.46
C VAL A 208 6.19 -3.91 -22.65
N LEU A 209 4.89 -3.69 -22.46
CA LEU A 209 4.01 -3.20 -23.52
C LEU A 209 4.20 -1.70 -23.79
N LEU A 210 4.19 -0.86 -22.73
CA LEU A 210 4.20 0.59 -22.89
C LEU A 210 5.60 1.14 -23.20
N VAL A 211 6.63 0.57 -22.58
CA VAL A 211 8.02 0.98 -22.82
C VAL A 211 8.52 0.42 -24.15
N GLY A 212 8.16 -0.83 -24.49
CA GLY A 212 8.60 -1.51 -25.73
C GLY A 212 7.78 -1.08 -26.95
N PRO A 213 6.73 -1.83 -27.35
CA PRO A 213 5.98 -1.58 -28.58
C PRO A 213 5.36 -0.20 -28.69
N CYS A 214 4.89 0.39 -27.56
CA CYS A 214 4.32 1.72 -27.56
C CYS A 214 5.36 2.85 -27.54
N SER A 215 6.63 2.54 -27.33
CA SER A 215 7.76 3.48 -27.34
C SER A 215 7.55 4.71 -26.45
N MET A 216 6.87 4.53 -25.31
CA MET A 216 6.58 5.63 -24.37
C MET A 216 7.76 5.97 -23.44
N GLY A 217 8.88 5.24 -23.54
CA GLY A 217 10.07 5.49 -22.74
C GLY A 217 9.79 5.37 -21.22
N THR A 218 10.40 6.26 -20.44
CA THR A 218 10.26 6.33 -18.98
C THR A 218 8.82 6.66 -18.55
N ALA A 219 8.10 7.49 -19.31
CA ALA A 219 6.69 7.76 -19.08
C ALA A 219 5.81 6.50 -19.15
N GLY A 220 6.17 5.54 -20.02
CA GLY A 220 5.51 4.24 -20.11
C GLY A 220 5.60 3.46 -18.80
N ALA A 221 6.77 3.42 -18.15
CA ALA A 221 6.97 2.77 -16.86
C ALA A 221 6.14 3.45 -15.75
N ALA A 222 6.09 4.79 -15.73
CA ALA A 222 5.25 5.51 -14.79
C ALA A 222 3.76 5.16 -14.96
N TRP A 223 3.25 5.16 -16.20
CA TRP A 223 1.86 4.77 -16.49
C TRP A 223 1.58 3.32 -16.13
N ALA A 224 2.50 2.39 -16.39
CA ALA A 224 2.37 0.99 -16.00
C ALA A 224 2.19 0.85 -14.48
N THR A 225 3.03 1.53 -13.72
CA THR A 225 2.98 1.54 -12.25
C THR A 225 1.63 2.03 -11.73
N ILE A 226 1.19 3.21 -12.19
CA ILE A 226 -0.06 3.82 -11.71
C ILE A 226 -1.27 3.00 -12.12
N THR A 227 -1.28 2.51 -13.35
CA THR A 227 -2.40 1.71 -13.87
C THR A 227 -2.51 0.39 -13.12
N ALA A 228 -1.39 -0.30 -12.87
CA ALA A 228 -1.37 -1.54 -12.10
C ALA A 228 -1.88 -1.33 -10.67
N GLN A 229 -1.47 -0.25 -10.01
CA GLN A 229 -1.95 0.09 -8.67
C GLN A 229 -3.43 0.52 -8.65
N GLY A 230 -3.87 1.29 -9.64
CA GLY A 230 -5.27 1.69 -9.79
C GLY A 230 -6.22 0.50 -9.99
N ILE A 231 -5.85 -0.44 -10.86
CA ILE A 231 -6.61 -1.67 -11.09
C ILE A 231 -6.63 -2.54 -9.83
N SER A 232 -5.48 -2.69 -9.15
CA SER A 232 -5.39 -3.44 -7.90
C SER A 232 -6.19 -2.80 -6.77
N PHE A 233 -6.20 -1.48 -6.67
CA PHE A 233 -7.07 -0.74 -5.76
C PHE A 233 -8.55 -1.00 -6.06
N ALA A 234 -8.98 -0.87 -7.32
CA ALA A 234 -10.37 -1.14 -7.72
C ALA A 234 -10.78 -2.59 -7.39
N GLY A 235 -9.91 -3.56 -7.70
CA GLY A 235 -10.12 -4.98 -7.35
C GLY A 235 -10.23 -5.20 -5.84
N SER A 236 -9.36 -4.58 -5.06
CA SER A 236 -9.38 -4.67 -3.60
C SER A 236 -10.63 -4.04 -2.98
N LEU A 237 -11.14 -2.95 -3.57
CA LEU A 237 -12.39 -2.31 -3.15
C LEU A 237 -13.62 -3.19 -3.44
N VAL A 238 -13.65 -3.84 -4.61
CA VAL A 238 -14.69 -4.83 -4.95
C VAL A 238 -14.66 -6.02 -3.98
N TYR A 239 -13.46 -6.49 -3.63
CA TYR A 239 -13.28 -7.55 -2.63
C TYR A 239 -13.84 -7.15 -1.26
N LEU A 240 -13.50 -5.95 -0.76
CA LEU A 240 -14.02 -5.44 0.51
C LEU A 240 -15.55 -5.33 0.50
N ARG A 241 -16.14 -4.83 -0.60
CA ARG A 241 -17.61 -4.74 -0.74
C ARG A 241 -18.28 -6.10 -0.72
N ARG A 242 -17.71 -7.12 -1.39
CA ARG A 242 -18.27 -8.49 -1.44
C ARG A 242 -18.23 -9.20 -0.08
N ARG A 243 -17.30 -8.85 0.79
CA ARG A 243 -17.19 -9.39 2.15
C ARG A 243 -18.18 -8.77 3.13
N GLN A 244 -19.18 -8.01 2.64
CA GLN A 244 -20.19 -7.34 3.48
C GLN A 244 -19.56 -6.49 4.59
N TRP A 245 -18.36 -6.00 4.36
CA TRP A 245 -17.78 -4.96 5.19
C TRP A 245 -18.66 -3.75 4.99
N SER A 246 -19.63 -3.61 5.88
CA SER A 246 -20.61 -2.54 5.86
C SER A 246 -19.90 -1.21 6.08
N PHE A 247 -19.29 -0.67 5.01
CA PHE A 247 -18.93 0.75 4.93
C PHE A 247 -20.24 1.54 4.92
N SER A 248 -20.96 1.52 6.04
CA SER A 248 -22.08 2.42 6.23
C SER A 248 -21.51 3.80 6.49
N HIS A 249 -21.24 4.55 5.43
CA HIS A 249 -20.81 5.96 5.49
C HIS A 249 -21.73 6.81 6.40
N ARG A 250 -22.96 6.39 6.62
CA ARG A 250 -23.94 7.09 7.46
C ARG A 250 -23.69 7.01 8.97
N LYS A 251 -22.71 6.19 9.44
CA LYS A 251 -22.46 5.98 10.88
C LYS A 251 -21.00 6.15 11.28
N MET A 252 -20.15 6.70 10.41
CA MET A 252 -18.75 7.01 10.75
C MET A 252 -18.70 8.35 11.47
N GLU A 253 -18.17 8.34 12.66
CA GLU A 253 -17.87 9.57 13.42
C GLU A 253 -16.41 9.94 13.19
N LEU A 254 -16.17 11.14 12.66
CA LEU A 254 -14.83 11.70 12.55
C LEU A 254 -14.38 12.17 13.96
N ARG A 255 -13.66 11.29 14.68
CA ARG A 255 -13.18 11.57 16.01
C ARG A 255 -11.75 12.11 15.95
N ARG A 256 -11.55 13.31 16.47
CA ARG A 256 -10.21 13.90 16.60
C ARG A 256 -9.23 12.99 17.36
N GLU A 257 -9.72 12.24 18.34
CA GLU A 257 -8.93 11.30 19.13
C GLU A 257 -8.32 10.18 18.25
N ILE A 258 -9.12 9.61 17.32
CA ILE A 258 -8.68 8.58 16.39
C ILE A 258 -7.64 9.16 15.41
N LEU A 259 -7.88 10.36 14.88
CA LEU A 259 -6.93 11.06 14.02
C LEU A 259 -5.58 11.24 14.73
N LEU A 260 -5.60 11.78 15.95
CA LEU A 260 -4.37 11.99 16.72
C LEU A 260 -3.67 10.67 17.08
N ALA A 261 -4.43 9.61 17.35
CA ALA A 261 -3.87 8.28 17.61
C ALA A 261 -3.18 7.70 16.34
N ILE A 262 -3.80 7.83 15.16
CA ILE A 262 -3.18 7.42 13.89
C ILE A 262 -1.90 8.21 13.65
N LEU A 263 -1.93 9.54 13.82
CA LEU A 263 -0.77 10.40 13.60
C LEU A 263 0.34 10.15 14.61
N LYS A 264 0.01 9.87 15.87
CA LYS A 264 1.00 9.57 16.94
C LYS A 264 1.85 8.34 16.63
N VAL A 265 1.32 7.35 15.92
CA VAL A 265 2.05 6.16 15.48
C VAL A 265 2.59 6.37 14.06
N GLY A 266 1.79 6.94 13.18
CA GLY A 266 2.11 7.07 11.77
C GLY A 266 3.24 8.06 11.48
N LEU A 267 3.26 9.24 12.12
CA LEU A 267 4.29 10.25 11.88
C LEU A 267 5.70 9.78 12.29
N PRO A 268 5.90 9.24 13.51
CA PRO A 268 7.22 8.71 13.88
C PRO A 268 7.69 7.60 12.94
N THR A 269 6.77 6.71 12.52
CA THR A 269 7.09 5.63 11.58
C THR A 269 7.48 6.18 10.20
N ALA A 270 6.75 7.17 9.70
CA ALA A 270 7.08 7.84 8.44
C ALA A 270 8.45 8.51 8.52
N THR A 271 8.71 9.26 9.59
CA THR A 271 10.00 9.92 9.82
C THR A 271 11.14 8.91 9.90
N GLN A 272 10.96 7.81 10.63
CA GLN A 272 11.94 6.73 10.71
C GLN A 272 12.28 6.17 9.32
N MET A 273 11.27 5.90 8.49
CA MET A 273 11.47 5.37 7.13
C MET A 273 12.20 6.38 6.23
N VAL A 274 11.84 7.66 6.30
CA VAL A 274 12.54 8.72 5.55
C VAL A 274 13.99 8.81 5.97
N VAL A 275 14.29 8.81 7.26
CA VAL A 275 15.67 8.86 7.79
C VAL A 275 16.48 7.65 7.35
N VAL A 276 15.91 6.44 7.46
CA VAL A 276 16.59 5.19 7.04
C VAL A 276 16.90 5.21 5.54
N ASN A 277 15.91 5.59 4.71
CA ASN A 277 16.13 5.68 3.25
C ASN A 277 17.15 6.77 2.88
N THR A 278 17.12 7.93 3.55
CA THR A 278 18.11 8.99 3.34
C THR A 278 19.51 8.54 3.76
N ALA A 279 19.63 7.85 4.90
CA ALA A 279 20.93 7.31 5.34
C ALA A 279 21.46 6.26 4.34
N TYR A 280 20.60 5.39 3.80
CA TYR A 280 20.99 4.44 2.76
C TYR A 280 21.52 5.13 1.50
N LEU A 281 20.82 6.18 1.04
CA LEU A 281 21.28 6.99 -0.12
C LEU A 281 22.61 7.68 0.13
N LEU A 282 22.83 8.22 1.33
CA LEU A 282 24.12 8.83 1.69
C LEU A 282 25.26 7.81 1.68
N VAL A 283 25.03 6.62 2.26
CA VAL A 283 26.03 5.53 2.24
C VAL A 283 26.33 5.10 0.81
N THR A 284 25.33 4.93 -0.04
CA THR A 284 25.52 4.59 -1.46
C THR A 284 26.30 5.67 -2.19
N GLY A 285 25.97 6.96 -1.95
CA GLY A 285 26.71 8.10 -2.52
C GLY A 285 28.17 8.14 -2.07
N MET A 286 28.45 7.76 -0.83
CA MET A 286 29.84 7.67 -0.32
C MET A 286 30.60 6.48 -0.90
N LEU A 287 29.94 5.40 -1.29
CA LEU A 287 30.57 4.22 -1.89
C LEU A 287 30.86 4.40 -3.38
N ASN A 288 30.09 5.23 -4.09
CA ASN A 288 30.28 5.49 -5.53
C ASN A 288 31.71 5.89 -5.93
N PRO A 289 32.46 6.76 -5.19
CA PRO A 289 33.82 7.10 -5.54
C PRO A 289 34.82 5.95 -5.42
N PHE A 290 34.50 4.90 -4.64
CA PHE A 290 35.41 3.75 -4.45
C PHE A 290 35.31 2.72 -5.57
N GLY A 291 34.39 2.92 -6.53
CA GLY A 291 34.23 2.08 -7.70
C GLY A 291 33.82 0.65 -7.32
N ILE A 292 32.64 0.21 -7.74
CA ILE A 292 32.34 -1.21 -7.74
C ILE A 292 33.10 -1.78 -8.96
N ALA A 293 34.23 -2.42 -8.69
CA ALA A 293 34.90 -3.25 -9.68
C ALA A 293 34.03 -4.49 -9.94
#